data_fa498e9d0e54ef17998c7e2e91836446
#
_entry.id   fa498e9d0e54ef17998c7e2e91836446
#
_cell.length_a   1.000
_cell.length_b   1.000
_cell.length_c   1.000
_cell.angle_alpha   90.00
_cell.angle_beta   90.00
_cell.angle_gamma   90.00
#
_symmetry.space_group_name_H-M   'P 1'
#
loop_
_entity.id
_entity.type
_entity.pdbx_description
1 polymer ?
#
loop_
_entity_poly.entity_id
_entity_poly.type
_entity_poly.pdbx_seq_one_letter_code
_entity_poly.pdbx_strand_id
1 'polypeptide(L)'
;DIENNIPVLNGSRIYKNTLDDVSVTYDYGSLVTEVLDEYTEDNHLIRSGMVDGRTYPVKLGVDYRPLCNIYGVEKSILPKLNFIEGETDIQQLTSYLESGNYVIEISAINPNESPEFLCPLNQEVTIYKDGLPYKTVSVIARAVVDFSLVESPGKNVGYTDVGGDCPIFYMSNEMFVELYNNPAIMSYVFDVEKEHFLPATEYINSLPTVEYASSETLAQTMNGLKQTIFIIGGLIGFLLGSIGLVNFSNIIITGIINRQREFATLESIGMTKKQINKLTVLE
;
A
#
# COMPACT_ATOMS: atom_id res chain seq x y z
N ASP A 1 15.95 -9.39 -23.09
CA ASP A 1 14.52 -9.28 -23.41
C ASP A 1 13.78 -10.38 -22.64
N ILE A 2 12.98 -10.00 -21.64
CA ILE A 2 12.34 -10.93 -20.70
C ILE A 2 11.34 -11.82 -21.46
N GLU A 3 10.54 -11.24 -22.33
CA GLU A 3 9.48 -11.92 -23.09
C GLU A 3 10.01 -13.05 -24.01
N ASN A 4 11.29 -12.95 -24.42
CA ASN A 4 11.92 -13.98 -25.25
C ASN A 4 12.47 -15.18 -24.45
N ASN A 5 12.63 -15.02 -23.14
CA ASN A 5 13.25 -16.03 -22.28
C ASN A 5 12.30 -16.63 -21.25
N ILE A 6 11.16 -15.97 -21.02
CA ILE A 6 10.14 -16.39 -20.06
C ILE A 6 8.78 -16.33 -20.76
N PRO A 7 7.90 -17.35 -20.59
CA PRO A 7 6.52 -17.28 -21.04
C PRO A 7 5.73 -16.31 -20.15
N VAL A 8 5.71 -15.05 -20.55
CA VAL A 8 5.06 -13.95 -19.83
C VAL A 8 3.56 -13.93 -20.16
N LEU A 9 2.74 -13.80 -19.13
CA LEU A 9 1.31 -13.53 -19.22
C LEU A 9 1.03 -12.12 -18.69
N ASN A 10 0.09 -11.41 -19.31
CA ASN A 10 -0.36 -10.09 -18.88
C ASN A 10 0.79 -9.09 -18.66
N GLY A 11 1.83 -9.16 -19.48
CA GLY A 11 2.98 -8.25 -19.40
C GLY A 11 2.54 -6.80 -19.57
N SER A 12 3.04 -5.93 -18.69
CA SER A 12 2.76 -4.49 -18.71
C SER A 12 4.01 -3.68 -18.46
N ARG A 13 4.33 -2.80 -19.39
CA ARG A 13 5.40 -1.81 -19.22
C ARG A 13 4.84 -0.59 -18.52
N ILE A 14 5.57 -0.14 -17.50
CA ILE A 14 5.23 1.06 -16.75
C ILE A 14 6.34 2.07 -16.96
N TYR A 15 5.96 3.26 -17.38
CA TYR A 15 6.83 4.40 -17.54
C TYR A 15 6.54 5.42 -16.46
N LYS A 16 7.53 6.22 -16.10
CA LYS A 16 7.39 7.34 -15.16
C LYS A 16 8.18 8.55 -15.66
N ASN A 17 7.63 9.73 -15.48
CA ASN A 17 8.33 10.99 -15.77
C ASN A 17 9.45 11.29 -14.74
N THR A 18 10.33 12.17 -15.11
CA THR A 18 11.25 12.84 -14.19
C THR A 18 10.49 13.90 -13.42
N LEU A 19 10.73 14.08 -12.13
CA LEU A 19 9.91 14.89 -11.23
C LEU A 19 9.80 16.38 -11.64
N ASP A 20 10.81 16.93 -12.30
CA ASP A 20 10.94 18.38 -12.52
C ASP A 20 10.50 18.84 -13.92
N ASP A 21 10.11 17.93 -14.81
CA ASP A 21 9.88 18.26 -16.22
C ASP A 21 8.40 18.43 -16.59
N VAL A 22 7.47 17.98 -15.73
CA VAL A 22 6.03 18.04 -16.00
C VAL A 22 5.31 18.75 -14.86
N SER A 23 4.46 19.68 -15.26
CA SER A 23 3.53 20.39 -14.38
C SER A 23 2.14 20.43 -14.99
N VAL A 24 1.14 20.73 -14.21
CA VAL A 24 -0.25 20.82 -14.65
C VAL A 24 -0.90 22.12 -14.22
N THR A 25 -1.88 22.56 -15.01
CA THR A 25 -2.84 23.58 -14.58
C THR A 25 -4.24 23.06 -14.76
N TYR A 26 -5.09 23.39 -13.82
CA TYR A 26 -6.52 23.12 -13.89
C TYR A 26 -7.28 24.41 -13.58
N ASP A 27 -8.41 24.59 -14.25
CA ASP A 27 -9.29 25.72 -14.04
C ASP A 27 -10.56 25.26 -13.30
N TYR A 28 -10.67 25.65 -12.05
CA TYR A 28 -11.85 25.37 -11.23
C TYR A 28 -12.95 26.44 -11.40
N GLY A 29 -12.71 27.49 -12.12
CA GLY A 29 -13.44 28.73 -12.25
C GLY A 29 -14.95 28.68 -11.98
N SER A 30 -15.70 27.92 -12.75
CA SER A 30 -17.17 27.85 -12.64
C SER A 30 -17.70 26.86 -11.58
N LEU A 31 -16.84 26.00 -11.03
CA LEU A 31 -17.22 24.93 -10.10
C LEU A 31 -16.99 25.32 -8.64
N VAL A 32 -16.18 26.34 -8.39
CA VAL A 32 -15.85 26.78 -7.04
C VAL A 32 -17.10 27.40 -6.38
N THR A 33 -17.55 26.77 -5.31
CA THR A 33 -18.70 27.25 -4.50
C THR A 33 -18.27 28.22 -3.42
N GLU A 34 -17.03 28.10 -2.93
CA GLU A 34 -16.47 28.97 -1.90
C GLU A 34 -14.96 29.11 -2.12
N VAL A 35 -14.43 30.31 -1.94
CA VAL A 35 -12.99 30.58 -1.99
C VAL A 35 -12.50 30.81 -0.57
N LEU A 36 -11.52 30.02 -0.15
CA LEU A 36 -10.87 30.10 1.14
C LEU A 36 -9.48 30.72 0.93
N ASP A 37 -9.16 31.73 1.72
CA ASP A 37 -7.82 32.32 1.72
C ASP A 37 -7.05 31.76 2.92
N GLU A 38 -5.94 31.07 2.66
CA GLU A 38 -5.03 30.57 3.68
C GLU A 38 -3.65 31.22 3.52
N TYR A 39 -3.01 31.54 4.63
CA TYR A 39 -1.64 32.03 4.65
C TYR A 39 -0.71 30.94 5.18
N THR A 40 0.34 30.66 4.43
CA THR A 40 1.40 29.75 4.89
C THR A 40 2.27 30.43 5.96
N GLU A 41 3.09 29.63 6.66
CA GLU A 41 4.07 30.14 7.65
C GLU A 41 5.03 31.18 7.03
N ASP A 42 5.30 31.09 5.72
CA ASP A 42 6.10 32.04 4.96
C ASP A 42 5.31 33.27 4.46
N ASN A 43 4.09 33.44 4.93
CA ASN A 43 3.19 34.53 4.54
C ASN A 43 2.82 34.56 3.04
N HIS A 44 2.85 33.40 2.39
CA HIS A 44 2.33 33.23 1.04
C HIS A 44 0.83 32.99 1.09
N LEU A 45 0.08 33.77 0.31
CA LEU A 45 -1.36 33.55 0.19
C LEU A 45 -1.62 32.37 -0.73
N ILE A 46 -2.20 31.32 -0.17
CA ILE A 46 -2.78 30.22 -0.93
C ILE A 46 -4.29 30.42 -0.93
N ARG A 47 -4.91 30.36 -2.10
CA ARG A 47 -6.36 30.29 -2.23
C ARG A 47 -6.76 28.86 -2.54
N SER A 48 -7.73 28.41 -1.81
CA SER A 48 -8.36 27.13 -2.05
C SER A 48 -9.81 27.36 -2.42
N GLY A 49 -10.30 26.63 -3.39
CA GLY A 49 -11.71 26.64 -3.78
C GLY A 49 -12.40 25.38 -3.27
N MET A 50 -13.61 25.52 -2.81
CA MET A 50 -14.44 24.37 -2.46
C MET A 50 -15.29 23.94 -3.65
N VAL A 51 -15.18 22.68 -4.04
CA VAL A 51 -15.98 22.05 -5.10
C VAL A 51 -16.54 20.74 -4.52
N ASP A 52 -17.86 20.61 -4.54
CA ASP A 52 -18.55 19.42 -4.00
C ASP A 52 -18.11 19.01 -2.58
N GLY A 53 -17.86 20.00 -1.72
CA GLY A 53 -17.46 19.78 -0.33
C GLY A 53 -15.99 19.41 -0.14
N ARG A 54 -15.16 19.44 -1.20
CA ARG A 54 -13.72 19.22 -1.17
C ARG A 54 -12.98 20.51 -1.46
N THR A 55 -11.84 20.67 -0.81
CA THR A 55 -10.96 21.82 -1.01
C THR A 55 -9.92 21.52 -2.10
N TYR A 56 -9.80 22.42 -3.05
CA TYR A 56 -8.83 22.35 -4.14
C TYR A 56 -7.99 23.62 -4.18
N PRO A 57 -6.69 23.55 -4.54
CA PRO A 57 -5.90 24.76 -4.76
C PRO A 57 -6.47 25.57 -5.93
N VAL A 58 -6.78 26.84 -5.70
CA VAL A 58 -7.33 27.74 -6.72
C VAL A 58 -6.21 28.63 -7.25
N LYS A 59 -6.23 28.87 -8.56
CA LYS A 59 -5.29 29.74 -9.26
C LYS A 59 -5.31 31.14 -8.66
N LEU A 60 -4.18 31.60 -8.19
CA LEU A 60 -3.97 32.94 -7.67
C LEU A 60 -3.09 33.75 -8.60
N GLY A 61 -3.61 34.56 -9.47
CA GLY A 61 -2.90 35.67 -10.15
C GLY A 61 -1.48 35.42 -10.72
N VAL A 62 -0.84 34.37 -10.29
CA VAL A 62 0.41 33.81 -10.79
C VAL A 62 0.07 32.41 -11.29
N ASP A 63 0.59 32.00 -12.43
CA ASP A 63 0.40 30.65 -12.99
C ASP A 63 1.00 29.61 -12.04
N TYR A 64 0.25 29.25 -10.98
CA TYR A 64 0.64 28.13 -10.13
C TYR A 64 0.50 26.84 -10.94
N ARG A 65 1.62 26.19 -11.13
CA ARG A 65 1.72 24.94 -11.87
C ARG A 65 2.35 23.89 -10.95
N PRO A 66 1.54 23.16 -10.18
CA PRO A 66 2.07 22.07 -9.40
C PRO A 66 2.78 21.09 -10.32
N LEU A 67 3.90 20.58 -9.87
CA LEU A 67 4.56 19.44 -10.48
C LEU A 67 3.59 18.26 -10.47
N CYS A 68 3.68 17.35 -11.42
CA CYS A 68 2.86 16.18 -11.42
C CYS A 68 3.66 14.91 -11.72
N ASN A 69 3.24 13.81 -11.11
CA ASN A 69 3.75 12.50 -11.44
C ASN A 69 2.86 11.88 -12.53
N ILE A 70 3.44 11.54 -13.65
CA ILE A 70 2.74 10.88 -14.75
C ILE A 70 3.31 9.49 -14.95
N TYR A 71 2.42 8.51 -15.06
CA TYR A 71 2.76 7.14 -15.38
C TYR A 71 2.09 6.72 -16.67
N GLY A 72 2.89 6.19 -17.59
CA GLY A 72 2.38 5.45 -18.75
C GLY A 72 2.08 4.02 -18.31
N VAL A 73 0.85 3.58 -18.53
CA VAL A 73 0.39 2.24 -18.12
C VAL A 73 -0.34 1.53 -19.27
N GLU A 74 -0.29 0.22 -19.26
CA GLU A 74 -1.06 -0.61 -20.20
C GLU A 74 -2.41 -1.01 -19.59
N LYS A 75 -3.34 -1.39 -20.44
CA LYS A 75 -4.70 -1.80 -20.06
C LYS A 75 -4.76 -2.94 -19.04
N SER A 76 -3.74 -3.79 -18.98
CA SER A 76 -3.63 -4.90 -18.02
C SER A 76 -3.51 -4.44 -16.56
N ILE A 77 -3.16 -3.17 -16.32
CA ILE A 77 -3.10 -2.57 -15.00
C ILE A 77 -4.49 -2.14 -14.49
N LEU A 78 -5.38 -1.72 -15.38
CA LEU A 78 -6.69 -1.17 -15.01
C LEU A 78 -7.51 -2.08 -14.10
N PRO A 79 -7.63 -3.40 -14.34
CA PRO A 79 -8.37 -4.30 -13.45
C PRO A 79 -7.78 -4.43 -12.04
N LYS A 80 -6.53 -4.01 -11.84
CA LYS A 80 -5.80 -4.08 -10.57
C LYS A 80 -5.97 -2.81 -9.73
N LEU A 81 -6.60 -1.77 -10.27
CA LEU A 81 -6.87 -0.51 -9.59
C LEU A 81 -8.18 -0.59 -8.79
N ASN A 82 -8.20 0.07 -7.63
CA ASN A 82 -9.42 0.24 -6.86
C ASN A 82 -10.03 1.61 -7.19
N PHE A 83 -11.04 1.62 -8.06
CA PHE A 83 -11.73 2.84 -8.48
C PHE A 83 -12.65 3.34 -7.37
N ILE A 84 -12.55 4.63 -7.07
CA ILE A 84 -13.32 5.31 -6.02
C ILE A 84 -14.44 6.15 -6.64
N GLU A 85 -14.15 6.85 -7.76
CA GLU A 85 -15.08 7.76 -8.42
C GLU A 85 -14.89 7.75 -9.95
N GLY A 86 -15.91 8.17 -10.68
CA GLY A 86 -15.90 8.30 -12.13
C GLY A 86 -16.23 7.01 -12.86
N GLU A 87 -15.63 6.83 -14.04
CA GLU A 87 -15.84 5.63 -14.84
C GLU A 87 -15.16 4.42 -14.20
N THR A 88 -15.83 3.30 -14.14
CA THR A 88 -15.34 2.05 -13.55
C THR A 88 -15.36 0.85 -14.51
N ASP A 89 -16.00 1.00 -15.65
CA ASP A 89 -16.01 -0.04 -16.69
C ASP A 89 -14.64 -0.08 -17.40
N ILE A 90 -13.96 -1.21 -17.26
CA ILE A 90 -12.59 -1.39 -17.76
C ILE A 90 -12.51 -1.23 -19.29
N GLN A 91 -13.56 -1.64 -20.04
CA GLN A 91 -13.56 -1.51 -21.49
C GLN A 91 -13.70 -0.05 -21.90
N GLN A 92 -14.58 0.70 -21.24
CA GLN A 92 -14.73 2.14 -21.46
C GLN A 92 -13.48 2.90 -21.06
N LEU A 93 -12.92 2.62 -19.87
CA LEU A 93 -11.65 3.22 -19.42
C LEU A 93 -10.52 2.97 -20.41
N THR A 94 -10.39 1.75 -20.91
CA THR A 94 -9.40 1.43 -21.95
C THR A 94 -9.59 2.30 -23.19
N SER A 95 -10.80 2.41 -23.68
CA SER A 95 -11.11 3.25 -24.86
C SER A 95 -10.82 4.73 -24.61
N TYR A 96 -11.15 5.24 -23.42
CA TYR A 96 -10.84 6.63 -23.06
C TYR A 96 -9.34 6.88 -23.01
N LEU A 97 -8.56 6.03 -22.36
CA LEU A 97 -7.10 6.17 -22.30
C LEU A 97 -6.43 6.05 -23.67
N GLU A 98 -6.85 5.08 -24.50
CA GLU A 98 -6.35 4.90 -25.87
C GLU A 98 -6.67 6.10 -26.78
N SER A 99 -7.72 6.87 -26.49
CA SER A 99 -8.00 8.12 -27.22
C SER A 99 -6.95 9.21 -26.97
N GLY A 100 -6.18 9.07 -25.88
CA GLY A 100 -5.14 10.02 -25.49
C GLY A 100 -5.66 11.36 -24.94
N ASN A 101 -6.97 11.49 -24.66
CA ASN A 101 -7.58 12.72 -24.16
C ASN A 101 -8.00 12.62 -22.70
N TYR A 102 -7.75 11.49 -22.07
CA TYR A 102 -8.18 11.22 -20.68
C TYR A 102 -7.05 10.65 -19.85
N VAL A 103 -7.14 10.93 -18.57
CA VAL A 103 -6.23 10.38 -17.54
C VAL A 103 -7.03 9.90 -16.34
N ILE A 104 -6.43 9.01 -15.55
CA ILE A 104 -6.95 8.56 -14.27
C ILE A 104 -6.10 9.23 -13.19
N GLU A 105 -6.74 9.92 -12.25
CA GLU A 105 -6.04 10.44 -11.08
C GLU A 105 -5.87 9.35 -10.03
N ILE A 106 -4.67 9.20 -9.52
CA ILE A 106 -4.31 8.18 -8.54
C ILE A 106 -4.03 8.84 -7.20
N SER A 107 -4.61 8.33 -6.14
CA SER A 107 -4.19 8.63 -4.78
C SER A 107 -3.38 7.47 -4.22
N ALA A 108 -2.19 7.81 -3.73
CA ALA A 108 -1.34 6.87 -3.00
C ALA A 108 -1.73 6.94 -1.53
N ILE A 109 -2.38 5.89 -1.00
CA ILE A 109 -2.86 5.91 0.39
C ILE A 109 -1.93 5.13 1.32
N ASN A 110 -1.68 5.71 2.51
CA ASN A 110 -1.45 4.90 3.69
C ASN A 110 -2.76 4.22 4.11
N PRO A 111 -2.76 2.96 4.56
CA PRO A 111 -3.99 2.23 4.94
C PRO A 111 -4.89 2.93 5.98
N ASN A 112 -4.37 3.95 6.65
CA ASN A 112 -5.07 4.69 7.72
C ASN A 112 -5.52 6.10 7.30
N GLU A 113 -5.33 6.50 6.05
CA GLU A 113 -5.65 7.84 5.55
C GLU A 113 -6.74 7.77 4.49
N SER A 114 -7.53 8.83 4.39
CA SER A 114 -8.50 8.96 3.30
C SER A 114 -7.79 9.32 2.00
N PRO A 115 -8.24 8.82 0.84
CA PRO A 115 -7.65 9.19 -0.44
C PRO A 115 -7.82 10.69 -0.71
N GLU A 116 -6.74 11.31 -1.12
CA GLU A 116 -6.72 12.70 -1.53
C GLU A 116 -6.58 12.81 -3.05
N PHE A 117 -7.42 13.62 -3.66
CA PHE A 117 -7.40 13.91 -5.09
C PHE A 117 -7.38 15.41 -5.28
N LEU A 118 -6.53 15.88 -6.19
CA LEU A 118 -6.26 17.29 -6.39
C LEU A 118 -7.01 17.88 -7.59
N CYS A 119 -7.43 17.04 -8.53
CA CYS A 119 -8.11 17.50 -9.75
C CYS A 119 -9.59 17.12 -9.71
N PRO A 120 -10.53 18.02 -10.00
CA PRO A 120 -11.94 17.69 -10.11
C PRO A 120 -12.21 16.69 -11.23
N LEU A 121 -13.13 15.76 -10.98
CA LEU A 121 -13.56 14.77 -11.94
C LEU A 121 -14.21 15.42 -13.16
N ASN A 122 -13.95 14.90 -14.36
CA ASN A 122 -14.47 15.39 -15.64
C ASN A 122 -14.05 16.84 -15.98
N GLN A 123 -13.01 17.35 -15.33
CA GLN A 123 -12.44 18.65 -15.65
C GLN A 123 -11.22 18.55 -16.56
N GLU A 124 -10.99 19.62 -17.31
CA GLU A 124 -9.83 19.76 -18.16
C GLU A 124 -8.60 20.13 -17.34
N VAL A 125 -7.54 19.39 -17.58
CA VAL A 125 -6.21 19.59 -17.01
C VAL A 125 -5.25 19.82 -18.16
N THR A 126 -4.51 20.93 -18.16
CA THR A 126 -3.46 21.15 -19.16
C THR A 126 -2.13 20.68 -18.59
N ILE A 127 -1.53 19.72 -19.28
CA ILE A 127 -0.20 19.20 -19.01
C ILE A 127 0.83 20.11 -19.69
N TYR A 128 1.83 20.53 -18.92
CA TYR A 128 2.97 21.30 -19.40
C TYR A 128 4.22 20.44 -19.30
N LYS A 129 5.04 20.48 -20.34
CA LYS A 129 6.36 19.86 -20.35
C LYS A 129 7.43 20.93 -20.61
N ASP A 130 8.49 20.94 -19.81
CA ASP A 130 9.55 21.97 -19.90
C ASP A 130 8.98 23.40 -19.88
N GLY A 131 7.90 23.61 -19.13
CA GLY A 131 7.21 24.90 -19.02
C GLY A 131 6.31 25.29 -20.20
N LEU A 132 6.24 24.48 -21.26
CA LEU A 132 5.38 24.71 -22.42
C LEU A 132 4.12 23.84 -22.35
N PRO A 133 2.94 24.38 -22.78
CA PRO A 133 1.72 23.57 -22.83
C PRO A 133 1.89 22.44 -23.84
N TYR A 134 1.69 21.21 -23.37
CA TYR A 134 1.76 20.04 -24.22
C TYR A 134 0.37 19.60 -24.69
N LYS A 135 -0.52 19.29 -23.75
CA LYS A 135 -1.84 18.75 -24.06
C LYS A 135 -2.85 19.03 -22.94
N THR A 136 -4.11 19.24 -23.33
CA THR A 136 -5.24 19.28 -22.41
C THR A 136 -5.93 17.92 -22.39
N VAL A 137 -6.16 17.38 -21.21
CA VAL A 137 -6.81 16.07 -20.96
C VAL A 137 -7.89 16.23 -19.92
N SER A 138 -8.82 15.28 -19.85
CA SER A 138 -9.84 15.26 -18.80
C SER A 138 -9.58 14.11 -17.80
N VAL A 139 -9.81 14.36 -16.52
CA VAL A 139 -9.76 13.34 -15.46
C VAL A 139 -11.07 12.55 -15.51
N ILE A 140 -11.02 11.30 -16.00
CA ILE A 140 -12.22 10.48 -16.21
C ILE A 140 -12.58 9.59 -15.02
N ALA A 141 -11.60 9.22 -14.22
CA ALA A 141 -11.75 8.37 -13.05
C ALA A 141 -10.73 8.70 -11.98
N ARG A 142 -11.04 8.30 -10.77
CA ARG A 142 -10.15 8.37 -9.60
C ARG A 142 -9.98 7.00 -9.01
N ALA A 143 -8.75 6.60 -8.78
CA ALA A 143 -8.44 5.28 -8.24
C ALA A 143 -7.37 5.35 -7.14
N VAL A 144 -7.36 4.32 -6.33
CA VAL A 144 -6.39 4.13 -5.27
C VAL A 144 -5.52 2.95 -5.63
N VAL A 145 -4.23 3.11 -5.37
CA VAL A 145 -3.25 2.04 -5.51
C VAL A 145 -3.05 1.40 -4.14
N ASP A 146 -3.35 0.12 -4.04
CA ASP A 146 -3.05 -0.66 -2.85
C ASP A 146 -1.56 -1.02 -2.80
N PHE A 147 -0.81 -0.33 -1.94
CA PHE A 147 0.61 -0.60 -1.74
C PHE A 147 0.91 -1.98 -1.15
N SER A 148 -0.09 -2.69 -0.62
CA SER A 148 0.07 -4.06 -0.14
C SER A 148 0.23 -5.05 -1.28
N LEU A 149 -0.22 -4.70 -2.47
CA LEU A 149 -0.05 -5.50 -3.67
C LEU A 149 1.34 -5.28 -4.26
N VAL A 150 2.13 -6.34 -4.33
CA VAL A 150 3.49 -6.34 -4.94
C VAL A 150 3.47 -5.82 -6.38
N GLU A 151 2.35 -5.97 -7.04
CA GLU A 151 2.11 -5.63 -8.44
C GLU A 151 1.65 -4.19 -8.67
N SER A 152 1.48 -3.41 -7.60
CA SER A 152 1.01 -2.03 -7.73
C SER A 152 2.09 -1.15 -8.37
N PRO A 153 1.79 -0.49 -9.49
CA PRO A 153 2.72 0.44 -10.12
C PRO A 153 3.13 1.61 -9.23
N GLY A 154 2.39 1.86 -8.16
CA GLY A 154 2.67 2.92 -7.19
C GLY A 154 3.67 2.57 -6.09
N LYS A 155 4.15 1.33 -6.01
CA LYS A 155 5.02 0.91 -4.90
C LYS A 155 6.36 1.67 -4.82
N ASN A 156 6.82 2.22 -5.94
CA ASN A 156 8.02 3.05 -6.02
C ASN A 156 7.71 4.55 -6.07
N VAL A 157 6.46 4.94 -5.91
CA VAL A 157 6.10 6.34 -5.69
C VAL A 157 6.50 6.66 -4.26
N GLY A 158 7.74 7.12 -4.10
CA GLY A 158 8.17 7.66 -2.82
C GLY A 158 7.21 8.78 -2.43
N TYR A 159 6.44 8.57 -1.40
CA TYR A 159 5.60 9.56 -0.73
C TYR A 159 6.43 10.75 -0.20
N THR A 160 7.74 10.68 -0.36
CA THR A 160 8.71 11.53 0.34
C THR A 160 9.26 12.68 -0.48
N ASP A 161 9.04 12.73 -1.80
CA ASP A 161 9.80 13.68 -2.62
C ASP A 161 9.01 14.89 -3.14
N VAL A 162 7.68 14.90 -2.98
CA VAL A 162 6.88 16.07 -3.37
C VAL A 162 5.83 16.29 -2.29
N GLY A 163 5.88 17.43 -1.63
CA GLY A 163 4.88 17.82 -0.63
C GLY A 163 3.46 17.65 -1.19
N GLY A 164 2.49 17.40 -0.35
CA GLY A 164 1.13 16.90 -0.60
C GLY A 164 0.28 17.48 -1.74
N ASP A 165 0.85 18.32 -2.60
CA ASP A 165 0.15 19.05 -3.66
C ASP A 165 0.49 18.57 -5.09
N CYS A 166 1.04 17.34 -5.23
CA CYS A 166 1.43 16.80 -6.52
C CYS A 166 0.44 15.75 -7.01
N PRO A 167 -0.40 16.05 -8.04
CA PRO A 167 -1.29 15.05 -8.60
C PRO A 167 -0.53 13.94 -9.29
N ILE A 168 -1.10 12.72 -9.24
CA ILE A 168 -0.56 11.54 -9.89
C ILE A 168 -1.53 11.12 -10.98
N PHE A 169 -1.07 11.03 -12.23
CA PHE A 169 -1.89 10.62 -13.35
C PHE A 169 -1.40 9.34 -13.98
N TYR A 170 -2.36 8.46 -14.29
CA TYR A 170 -2.16 7.33 -15.20
C TYR A 170 -2.72 7.68 -16.57
N MET A 171 -1.89 7.53 -17.60
CA MET A 171 -2.25 7.69 -19.01
C MET A 171 -1.87 6.44 -19.80
N SER A 172 -2.30 6.34 -21.05
CA SER A 172 -1.86 5.22 -21.91
C SER A 172 -0.36 5.29 -22.19
N ASN A 173 0.26 4.12 -22.40
CA ASN A 173 1.66 4.05 -22.81
C ASN A 173 1.95 4.79 -24.10
N GLU A 174 1.01 4.75 -25.06
CA GLU A 174 1.13 5.46 -26.33
C GLU A 174 1.28 6.96 -26.12
N MET A 175 0.41 7.55 -25.30
CA MET A 175 0.45 8.97 -24.98
C MET A 175 1.74 9.32 -24.20
N PHE A 176 2.18 8.47 -23.30
CA PHE A 176 3.42 8.69 -22.57
C PHE A 176 4.67 8.65 -23.48
N VAL A 177 4.71 7.67 -24.38
CA VAL A 177 5.82 7.55 -25.36
C VAL A 177 5.85 8.73 -26.32
N GLU A 178 4.69 9.25 -26.72
CA GLU A 178 4.59 10.48 -27.53
C GLU A 178 5.14 11.68 -26.77
N LEU A 179 4.80 11.82 -25.48
CA LEU A 179 5.28 12.91 -24.63
C LEU A 179 6.81 12.89 -24.44
N TYR A 180 7.41 11.70 -24.29
CA TYR A 180 8.82 11.55 -23.90
C TYR A 180 9.77 11.05 -25.00
N ASN A 181 9.28 10.73 -26.18
CA ASN A 181 10.08 10.27 -27.32
C ASN A 181 11.08 9.15 -26.94
N ASN A 182 10.56 7.93 -26.77
CA ASN A 182 11.29 6.73 -26.37
C ASN A 182 11.80 6.73 -24.89
N PRO A 183 10.89 6.81 -23.93
CA PRO A 183 11.22 6.83 -22.51
C PRO A 183 11.81 5.49 -22.04
N ALA A 184 12.61 5.56 -20.97
CA ALA A 184 13.05 4.35 -20.29
C ALA A 184 11.90 3.69 -19.53
N ILE A 185 11.83 2.36 -19.58
CA ILE A 185 10.86 1.60 -18.78
C ILE A 185 11.27 1.70 -17.31
N MET A 186 10.36 2.13 -16.45
CA MET A 186 10.57 2.16 -15.01
C MET A 186 10.46 0.75 -14.41
N SER A 187 9.40 0.03 -14.75
CA SER A 187 9.17 -1.33 -14.29
C SER A 187 8.39 -2.14 -15.31
N TYR A 188 8.55 -3.45 -15.22
CA TYR A 188 7.83 -4.41 -16.03
C TYR A 188 7.11 -5.39 -15.10
N VAL A 189 5.78 -5.38 -15.15
CA VAL A 189 4.90 -6.24 -14.34
C VAL A 189 4.35 -7.33 -15.22
N PHE A 190 4.40 -8.57 -14.78
CA PHE A 190 3.88 -9.70 -15.54
C PHE A 190 3.50 -10.88 -14.64
N ASP A 191 2.67 -11.75 -15.18
CA ASP A 191 2.31 -13.02 -14.56
C ASP A 191 3.06 -14.16 -15.26
N VAL A 192 3.30 -15.26 -14.52
CA VAL A 192 3.91 -16.48 -15.02
C VAL A 192 3.13 -17.68 -14.52
N GLU A 193 2.89 -18.67 -15.38
CA GLU A 193 2.29 -19.92 -14.93
C GLU A 193 3.17 -20.61 -13.87
N LYS A 194 2.53 -21.32 -12.94
CA LYS A 194 3.22 -21.94 -11.79
C LYS A 194 4.37 -22.89 -12.19
N GLU A 195 4.22 -23.58 -13.31
CA GLU A 195 5.27 -24.50 -13.82
C GLU A 195 6.51 -23.78 -14.34
N HIS A 196 6.36 -22.52 -14.76
CA HIS A 196 7.44 -21.69 -15.27
C HIS A 196 8.02 -20.72 -14.22
N PHE A 197 7.50 -20.74 -12.99
CA PHE A 197 7.92 -19.81 -11.93
C PHE A 197 9.40 -19.95 -11.56
N LEU A 198 9.89 -21.17 -11.34
CA LEU A 198 11.29 -21.41 -10.99
C LEU A 198 12.26 -21.00 -12.11
N PRO A 199 12.06 -21.42 -13.38
CA PRO A 199 12.89 -20.97 -14.49
C PRO A 199 12.87 -19.46 -14.67
N ALA A 200 11.71 -18.80 -14.50
CA ALA A 200 11.59 -17.35 -14.57
C ALA A 200 12.41 -16.66 -13.47
N THR A 201 12.30 -17.14 -12.25
CA THR A 201 13.06 -16.62 -11.10
C THR A 201 14.58 -16.78 -11.30
N GLU A 202 15.03 -17.93 -11.78
CA GLU A 202 16.44 -18.18 -12.08
C GLU A 202 16.96 -17.24 -13.19
N TYR A 203 16.17 -17.04 -14.23
CA TYR A 203 16.51 -16.11 -15.30
C TYR A 203 16.63 -14.67 -14.79
N ILE A 204 15.65 -14.17 -14.03
CA ILE A 204 15.65 -12.81 -13.49
C ILE A 204 16.85 -12.61 -12.56
N ASN A 205 17.15 -13.58 -11.70
CA ASN A 205 18.31 -13.53 -10.81
C ASN A 205 19.66 -13.54 -11.56
N SER A 206 19.69 -13.99 -12.81
CA SER A 206 20.88 -13.92 -13.66
C SER A 206 21.14 -12.54 -14.26
N LEU A 207 20.15 -11.63 -14.20
CA LEU A 207 20.27 -10.29 -14.75
C LEU A 207 20.98 -9.35 -13.74
N PRO A 208 22.09 -8.69 -14.12
CA PRO A 208 23.00 -8.05 -13.17
C PRO A 208 22.50 -6.76 -12.51
N THR A 209 21.37 -6.20 -12.95
CA THR A 209 20.90 -4.88 -12.49
C THR A 209 19.39 -4.81 -12.31
N VAL A 210 18.73 -5.95 -12.19
CA VAL A 210 17.28 -6.01 -12.07
C VAL A 210 16.90 -6.33 -10.62
N GLU A 211 16.18 -5.42 -9.98
CA GLU A 211 15.47 -5.71 -8.74
C GLU A 211 14.09 -6.25 -9.07
N TYR A 212 13.67 -7.31 -8.39
CA TYR A 212 12.34 -7.85 -8.59
C TYR A 212 11.66 -8.18 -7.26
N ALA A 213 10.33 -8.15 -7.28
CA ALA A 213 9.49 -8.62 -6.22
C ALA A 213 8.43 -9.57 -6.80
N SER A 214 8.18 -10.67 -6.13
CA SER A 214 7.13 -11.61 -6.53
C SER A 214 6.18 -11.90 -5.37
N SER A 215 4.94 -12.26 -5.69
CA SER A 215 3.95 -12.70 -4.70
C SER A 215 4.44 -13.90 -3.89
N GLU A 216 5.18 -14.82 -4.51
CA GLU A 216 5.79 -15.97 -3.84
C GLU A 216 6.84 -15.55 -2.81
N THR A 217 7.75 -14.65 -3.18
CA THR A 217 8.80 -14.14 -2.28
C THR A 217 8.18 -13.41 -1.07
N LEU A 218 7.13 -12.63 -1.32
CA LEU A 218 6.39 -11.96 -0.27
C LEU A 218 5.69 -12.95 0.66
N ALA A 219 5.03 -13.97 0.10
CA ALA A 219 4.37 -15.02 0.86
C ALA A 219 5.38 -15.80 1.73
N GLN A 220 6.56 -16.12 1.22
CA GLN A 220 7.64 -16.77 1.98
C GLN A 220 8.12 -15.88 3.13
N THR A 221 8.33 -14.60 2.89
CA THR A 221 8.73 -13.63 3.92
C THR A 221 7.66 -13.52 5.02
N MET A 222 6.39 -13.43 4.65
CA MET A 222 5.27 -13.37 5.60
C MET A 222 5.14 -14.66 6.43
N ASN A 223 5.35 -15.83 5.81
CA ASN A 223 5.36 -17.11 6.52
C ASN A 223 6.55 -17.20 7.49
N GLY A 224 7.72 -16.72 7.12
CA GLY A 224 8.89 -16.60 8.00
C GLY A 224 8.61 -15.72 9.22
N LEU A 225 7.98 -14.57 9.03
CA LEU A 225 7.57 -13.69 10.12
C LEU A 225 6.56 -14.36 11.06
N LYS A 226 5.52 -15.01 10.51
CA LYS A 226 4.54 -15.77 11.30
C LYS A 226 5.22 -16.86 12.15
N GLN A 227 6.15 -17.59 11.57
CA GLN A 227 6.89 -18.65 12.29
C GLN A 227 7.75 -18.05 13.41
N THR A 228 8.42 -16.93 13.17
CA THR A 228 9.22 -16.21 14.18
C THR A 228 8.35 -15.76 15.36
N ILE A 229 7.20 -15.15 15.09
CA ILE A 229 6.24 -14.72 16.11
C ILE A 229 5.73 -15.90 16.92
N PHE A 230 5.42 -17.04 16.27
CA PHE A 230 4.96 -18.24 16.93
C PHE A 230 6.02 -18.83 17.87
N ILE A 231 7.29 -18.87 17.45
CA ILE A 231 8.41 -19.37 18.26
C ILE A 231 8.62 -18.46 19.48
N ILE A 232 8.70 -17.15 19.27
CA ILE A 232 8.91 -16.17 20.37
C ILE A 232 7.74 -16.20 21.36
N GLY A 233 6.52 -16.16 20.85
CA GLY A 233 5.30 -16.24 21.68
C GLY A 233 5.21 -17.56 22.44
N GLY A 234 5.57 -18.67 21.81
CA GLY A 234 5.63 -19.99 22.44
C GLY A 234 6.65 -20.07 23.58
N LEU A 235 7.85 -19.51 23.38
CA LEU A 235 8.88 -19.44 24.43
C LEU A 235 8.42 -18.60 25.63
N ILE A 236 7.83 -17.43 25.37
CA ILE A 236 7.29 -16.58 26.46
C ILE A 236 6.15 -17.30 27.18
N GLY A 237 5.23 -17.92 26.46
CA GLY A 237 4.15 -18.70 27.04
C GLY A 237 4.65 -19.87 27.89
N PHE A 238 5.68 -20.58 27.42
CA PHE A 238 6.31 -21.66 28.16
C PHE A 238 6.97 -21.15 29.46
N LEU A 239 7.69 -20.04 29.41
CA LEU A 239 8.30 -19.44 30.59
C LEU A 239 7.25 -19.02 31.63
N LEU A 240 6.20 -18.32 31.21
CA LEU A 240 5.12 -17.90 32.10
C LEU A 240 4.38 -19.12 32.69
N GLY A 241 4.10 -20.12 31.88
CA GLY A 241 3.51 -21.38 32.33
C GLY A 241 4.38 -22.10 33.37
N SER A 242 5.70 -22.13 33.15
CA SER A 242 6.65 -22.73 34.08
C SER A 242 6.68 -21.99 35.44
N ILE A 243 6.66 -20.66 35.41
CA ILE A 243 6.57 -19.84 36.63
C ILE A 243 5.26 -20.12 37.38
N GLY A 244 4.14 -20.23 36.64
CA GLY A 244 2.84 -20.59 37.21
C GLY A 244 2.85 -21.96 37.87
N LEU A 245 3.46 -22.95 37.24
CA LEU A 245 3.60 -24.31 37.80
C LEU A 245 4.46 -24.31 39.07
N VAL A 246 5.56 -23.58 39.09
CA VAL A 246 6.42 -23.47 40.30
C VAL A 246 5.67 -22.81 41.45
N ASN A 247 4.95 -21.70 41.16
CA ASN A 247 4.14 -21.02 42.17
C ASN A 247 3.01 -21.93 42.71
N PHE A 248 2.32 -22.65 41.84
CA PHE A 248 1.28 -23.57 42.22
C PHE A 248 1.85 -24.71 43.11
N SER A 249 2.97 -25.31 42.71
CA SER A 249 3.66 -26.34 43.50
C SER A 249 4.07 -25.80 44.87
N ASN A 250 4.57 -24.55 44.96
CA ASN A 250 4.96 -23.95 46.21
C ASN A 250 3.77 -23.73 47.17
N ILE A 251 2.61 -23.32 46.64
CA ILE A 251 1.38 -23.20 47.43
C ILE A 251 0.94 -24.53 48.00
N ILE A 252 0.95 -25.59 47.19
CA ILE A 252 0.58 -26.94 47.64
C ILE A 252 1.53 -27.43 48.73
N ILE A 253 2.85 -27.30 48.51
CA ILE A 253 3.87 -27.76 49.49
C ILE A 253 3.69 -27.03 50.80
N THR A 254 3.55 -25.69 50.76
CA THR A 254 3.34 -24.84 51.91
C THR A 254 2.05 -25.20 52.65
N GLY A 255 0.96 -25.48 51.92
CA GLY A 255 -0.31 -25.92 52.47
C GLY A 255 -0.16 -27.24 53.23
N ILE A 256 0.55 -28.21 52.66
CA ILE A 256 0.82 -29.53 53.31
C ILE A 256 1.69 -29.34 54.56
N ILE A 257 2.76 -28.54 54.50
CA ILE A 257 3.64 -28.33 55.63
C ILE A 257 2.90 -27.63 56.79
N ASN A 258 2.09 -26.65 56.54
CA ASN A 258 1.33 -25.93 57.55
C ASN A 258 0.29 -26.82 58.24
N ARG A 259 -0.21 -27.88 57.58
CA ARG A 259 -1.21 -28.79 58.12
C ARG A 259 -0.62 -30.12 58.64
N GLN A 260 0.72 -30.21 58.73
CA GLN A 260 1.36 -31.44 59.22
C GLN A 260 0.85 -31.90 60.62
N ARG A 261 0.55 -30.95 61.52
CA ARG A 261 0.02 -31.24 62.86
C ARG A 261 -1.40 -31.83 62.80
N GLU A 262 -2.24 -31.32 61.88
CA GLU A 262 -3.57 -31.86 61.66
C GLU A 262 -3.51 -33.27 61.10
N PHE A 263 -2.61 -33.53 60.15
CA PHE A 263 -2.41 -34.87 59.58
C PHE A 263 -1.89 -35.85 60.63
N ALA A 264 -0.97 -35.46 61.51
CA ALA A 264 -0.49 -36.26 62.60
C ALA A 264 -1.63 -36.62 63.61
N THR A 265 -2.54 -35.67 63.84
CA THR A 265 -3.70 -35.91 64.71
C THR A 265 -4.65 -36.92 64.05
N LEU A 266 -4.91 -36.79 62.74
CA LEU A 266 -5.75 -37.74 61.98
C LEU A 266 -5.14 -39.16 61.91
N GLU A 267 -3.83 -39.24 61.81
CA GLU A 267 -3.12 -40.53 61.85
C GLU A 267 -3.19 -41.17 63.25
N SER A 268 -3.13 -40.38 64.33
CA SER A 268 -3.22 -40.87 65.71
C SER A 268 -4.62 -41.43 66.07
N ILE A 269 -5.68 -40.95 65.41
CA ILE A 269 -7.06 -41.47 65.57
C ILE A 269 -7.37 -42.60 64.62
N GLY A 270 -6.37 -43.12 63.86
CA GLY A 270 -6.49 -44.33 63.04
C GLY A 270 -6.71 -44.14 61.56
N MET A 271 -6.61 -42.91 61.02
CA MET A 271 -6.64 -42.74 59.56
C MET A 271 -5.39 -43.25 58.90
N THR A 272 -5.58 -44.00 57.81
CA THR A 272 -4.46 -44.53 57.01
C THR A 272 -3.86 -43.45 56.13
N LYS A 273 -2.55 -43.55 55.82
CA LYS A 273 -1.86 -42.61 54.90
C LYS A 273 -2.55 -42.47 53.55
N LYS A 274 -3.20 -43.53 53.02
CA LYS A 274 -3.99 -43.47 51.79
C LYS A 274 -5.23 -42.59 51.91
N GLN A 275 -5.87 -42.58 53.06
CA GLN A 275 -7.05 -41.73 53.32
C GLN A 275 -6.64 -40.28 53.48
N ILE A 276 -5.51 -40.01 54.18
CA ILE A 276 -4.95 -38.65 54.31
C ILE A 276 -4.55 -38.08 52.96
N ASN A 277 -3.83 -38.86 52.14
CA ASN A 277 -3.47 -38.43 50.77
C ASN A 277 -4.70 -38.14 49.90
N LYS A 278 -5.74 -38.96 50.01
CA LYS A 278 -6.99 -38.72 49.27
C LYS A 278 -7.69 -37.45 49.74
N LEU A 279 -7.67 -37.16 51.02
CA LEU A 279 -8.23 -35.95 51.61
C LEU A 279 -7.48 -34.69 51.07
N THR A 280 -6.14 -34.75 51.05
CA THR A 280 -5.27 -33.67 50.57
C THR A 280 -5.46 -33.38 49.09
N VAL A 281 -5.79 -34.37 48.26
CA VAL A 281 -6.01 -34.21 46.81
C VAL A 281 -7.43 -33.69 46.51
N LEU A 282 -8.39 -33.92 47.39
CA LEU A 282 -9.78 -33.50 47.22
C LEU A 282 -10.06 -32.07 47.74
N GLU A 283 -9.18 -31.51 48.54
CA GLU A 283 -9.18 -30.08 48.96
C GLU A 283 -8.37 -29.19 47.99
#